data_e029ff571134a489e48cc5a445e2609d
#
_entry.id   e029ff571134a489e48cc5a445e2609d
#
_cell.length_a   1.000
_cell.length_b   1.000
_cell.length_c   1.000
_cell.angle_alpha   90.00
_cell.angle_beta   90.00
_cell.angle_gamma   90.00
#
_symmetry.space_group_name_H-M   'P 1'
#
loop_
_entity.id
_entity.type
_entity.pdbx_description
1 polymer ?
#
loop_
_entity_poly.entity_id
_entity_poly.type
_entity_poly.pdbx_seq_one_letter_code
_entity_poly.pdbx_strand_id
1 'polypeptide(L)'
;MRRFLKVAVLGLLLTGAAQVALANGGGGGGGSMSTRPSAVQRDDPQAAYQAGVTALQAQNYRDAIRHFRTARRAVPRDGVINYALGLALNGNGDTDDAREAFEDAAEATNAPAATRAQLGLVYLQQNRREDAVAQQAALAGMVAACDAACGDARRAQLQAAHDQLTRALEAPAAPAADPATTGWNFPSVEEGRAAYAEAVGRINQERFADAFIALERAHAAVGPNADVLNYMGFVSRKLGNFDAALSYYSEALAIDPAHLGATEYLGELYIQMGEIDRARTQLARLDDLCAYGCEQREELARWISRAE
;
A
#
# COMPACT_ATOMS: atom_id res chain seq x y z
N MET A 1 37.71 -34.38 -26.90
CA MET A 1 36.80 -35.44 -27.39
C MET A 1 35.37 -35.15 -26.91
N ARG A 2 34.50 -35.09 -27.86
CA ARG A 2 33.06 -34.75 -27.77
C ARG A 2 32.27 -35.74 -26.96
N ARG A 3 31.24 -35.32 -26.28
CA ARG A 3 29.92 -36.00 -26.32
C ARG A 3 28.83 -35.01 -25.90
N PHE A 4 28.02 -34.62 -26.87
CA PHE A 4 26.72 -33.94 -26.70
C PHE A 4 25.68 -34.98 -26.23
N LEU A 5 24.88 -34.63 -25.23
CA LEU A 5 23.67 -35.39 -24.94
C LEU A 5 22.46 -34.46 -25.19
N LYS A 6 21.75 -34.75 -26.27
CA LYS A 6 20.44 -34.13 -26.58
C LYS A 6 19.38 -34.82 -25.71
N VAL A 7 18.62 -34.08 -24.96
CA VAL A 7 17.38 -34.55 -24.36
C VAL A 7 16.21 -33.89 -25.09
N ALA A 8 15.39 -34.72 -25.68
CA ALA A 8 14.20 -34.38 -26.43
C ALA A 8 13.07 -33.95 -25.48
N VAL A 9 12.45 -32.82 -25.80
CA VAL A 9 11.21 -32.34 -25.15
C VAL A 9 10.05 -33.01 -25.86
N LEU A 10 9.31 -33.85 -25.13
CA LEU A 10 8.07 -34.46 -25.60
C LEU A 10 6.92 -33.55 -25.18
N GLY A 11 6.29 -32.91 -26.14
CA GLY A 11 5.09 -32.10 -25.95
C GLY A 11 3.86 -33.00 -25.69
N LEU A 12 3.09 -32.63 -24.68
CA LEU A 12 1.74 -33.19 -24.51
C LEU A 12 0.73 -32.04 -24.65
N LEU A 13 0.08 -31.98 -25.82
CA LEU A 13 -1.10 -31.15 -26.07
C LEU A 13 -2.31 -31.87 -25.46
N LEU A 14 -2.95 -31.24 -24.48
CA LEU A 14 -4.30 -31.59 -24.05
C LEU A 14 -5.25 -30.45 -24.38
N THR A 15 -5.93 -30.63 -25.53
CA THR A 15 -7.11 -29.85 -25.92
C THR A 15 -8.32 -30.39 -25.14
N GLY A 16 -8.92 -29.57 -24.31
CA GLY A 16 -10.19 -29.82 -23.66
C GLY A 16 -11.13 -28.67 -23.91
N ALA A 17 -11.88 -28.69 -25.01
CA ALA A 17 -12.99 -27.80 -25.26
C ALA A 17 -14.23 -28.32 -24.54
N ALA A 18 -14.71 -27.60 -23.53
CA ALA A 18 -16.02 -27.82 -22.93
C ALA A 18 -17.00 -26.86 -23.60
N GLN A 19 -17.85 -27.41 -24.47
CA GLN A 19 -19.02 -26.77 -25.01
C GLN A 19 -20.13 -26.77 -23.96
N VAL A 20 -20.62 -25.59 -23.56
CA VAL A 20 -21.84 -25.46 -22.77
C VAL A 20 -23.00 -25.16 -23.71
N ALA A 21 -23.98 -26.07 -23.70
CA ALA A 21 -25.17 -26.00 -24.52
C ALA A 21 -26.10 -24.87 -24.09
N LEU A 22 -26.54 -24.06 -25.05
CA LEU A 22 -27.64 -23.12 -24.94
C LEU A 22 -28.97 -23.85 -24.88
N ALA A 23 -29.65 -23.79 -23.75
CA ALA A 23 -31.07 -24.16 -23.66
C ALA A 23 -31.92 -22.90 -23.90
N ASN A 24 -32.61 -22.89 -25.02
CA ASN A 24 -33.58 -21.87 -25.40
C ASN A 24 -34.96 -22.28 -24.81
N GLY A 25 -35.56 -21.39 -24.01
CA GLY A 25 -36.92 -21.59 -23.47
C GLY A 25 -37.60 -20.23 -23.34
N GLY A 26 -38.49 -19.91 -24.26
CA GLY A 26 -39.23 -18.67 -24.30
C GLY A 26 -40.41 -18.66 -23.32
N GLY A 27 -40.87 -17.44 -22.96
CA GLY A 27 -42.11 -17.20 -22.20
C GLY A 27 -42.21 -15.74 -21.79
N GLY A 28 -43.10 -14.98 -22.41
CA GLY A 28 -43.27 -13.55 -22.25
C GLY A 28 -43.88 -13.12 -20.91
N GLY A 29 -43.72 -11.86 -20.59
CA GLY A 29 -44.37 -11.18 -19.45
C GLY A 29 -43.80 -9.79 -19.28
N GLY A 30 -44.43 -8.77 -19.80
CA GLY A 30 -44.02 -7.37 -19.65
C GLY A 30 -44.12 -6.90 -18.21
N GLY A 31 -43.04 -6.39 -17.70
CA GLY A 31 -42.94 -5.66 -16.47
C GLY A 31 -41.77 -4.71 -16.59
N SER A 32 -42.08 -3.44 -16.81
CA SER A 32 -41.08 -2.35 -16.82
C SER A 32 -40.50 -2.22 -15.42
N MET A 33 -39.47 -2.99 -15.12
CA MET A 33 -38.62 -2.76 -13.95
C MET A 33 -37.69 -1.61 -14.28
N SER A 34 -37.97 -0.48 -13.63
CA SER A 34 -37.02 0.61 -13.48
C SER A 34 -35.69 0.03 -13.04
N THR A 35 -34.73 -0.07 -13.96
CA THR A 35 -33.35 -0.39 -13.63
C THR A 35 -32.85 0.69 -12.70
N ARG A 36 -32.77 0.40 -11.41
CA ARG A 36 -31.91 1.18 -10.50
C ARG A 36 -30.56 1.30 -11.19
N PRO A 37 -29.99 2.53 -11.25
CA PRO A 37 -28.63 2.66 -11.75
C PRO A 37 -27.78 1.71 -10.92
N SER A 38 -27.08 0.81 -11.60
CA SER A 38 -26.08 -0.07 -10.99
C SER A 38 -25.23 0.77 -10.07
N ALA A 39 -25.03 0.31 -8.83
CA ALA A 39 -24.10 0.94 -7.92
C ALA A 39 -22.83 1.23 -8.71
N VAL A 40 -22.41 2.49 -8.74
CA VAL A 40 -21.18 2.93 -9.40
C VAL A 40 -20.12 1.95 -8.91
N GLN A 41 -19.64 1.12 -9.82
CA GLN A 41 -18.60 0.14 -9.51
C GLN A 41 -17.41 0.98 -9.10
N ARG A 42 -17.18 1.10 -7.79
CA ARG A 42 -16.01 1.81 -7.28
C ARG A 42 -14.82 1.04 -7.81
N ASP A 43 -13.97 1.73 -8.56
CA ASP A 43 -12.73 1.16 -9.03
C ASP A 43 -12.00 0.56 -7.83
N ASP A 44 -11.70 -0.72 -7.86
CA ASP A 44 -10.93 -1.41 -6.81
C ASP A 44 -9.52 -0.79 -6.75
N PRO A 45 -9.16 -0.09 -5.66
CA PRO A 45 -7.88 0.61 -5.58
C PRO A 45 -6.70 -0.36 -5.57
N GLN A 46 -6.87 -1.57 -5.05
CA GLN A 46 -5.83 -2.60 -5.06
C GLN A 46 -5.59 -3.10 -6.50
N ALA A 47 -6.64 -3.43 -7.23
CA ALA A 47 -6.52 -3.84 -8.63
C ALA A 47 -5.91 -2.72 -9.49
N ALA A 48 -6.30 -1.47 -9.27
CA ALA A 48 -5.73 -0.31 -9.94
C ALA A 48 -4.24 -0.15 -9.62
N TYR A 49 -3.84 -0.30 -8.36
CA TYR A 49 -2.42 -0.24 -7.97
C TYR A 49 -1.61 -1.34 -8.67
N GLN A 50 -2.07 -2.60 -8.65
CA GLN A 50 -1.39 -3.73 -9.30
C GLN A 50 -1.25 -3.54 -10.82
N ALA A 51 -2.29 -3.03 -11.48
CA ALA A 51 -2.23 -2.69 -12.89
C ALA A 51 -1.21 -1.55 -13.15
N GLY A 52 -1.14 -0.57 -12.26
CA GLY A 52 -0.15 0.50 -12.30
C GLY A 52 1.28 -0.01 -12.17
N VAL A 53 1.55 -0.90 -11.21
CA VAL A 53 2.87 -1.53 -11.03
C VAL A 53 3.28 -2.34 -12.25
N THR A 54 2.36 -3.13 -12.81
CA THR A 54 2.62 -3.91 -14.04
C THR A 54 2.96 -2.99 -15.23
N ALA A 55 2.21 -1.90 -15.40
CA ALA A 55 2.46 -0.92 -16.44
C ALA A 55 3.81 -0.19 -16.23
N LEU A 56 4.16 0.15 -14.98
CA LEU A 56 5.42 0.80 -14.63
C LEU A 56 6.62 -0.12 -14.92
N GLN A 57 6.53 -1.40 -14.55
CA GLN A 57 7.55 -2.40 -14.87
C GLN A 57 7.74 -2.59 -16.37
N ALA A 58 6.66 -2.47 -17.15
CA ALA A 58 6.69 -2.49 -18.60
C ALA A 58 7.11 -1.14 -19.23
N GLN A 59 7.51 -0.15 -18.41
CA GLN A 59 7.84 1.23 -18.84
C GLN A 59 6.70 1.94 -19.58
N ASN A 60 5.47 1.45 -19.43
CA ASN A 60 4.27 2.10 -19.94
C ASN A 60 3.79 3.16 -18.94
N TYR A 61 4.53 4.26 -18.86
CA TYR A 61 4.34 5.29 -17.85
C TYR A 61 2.95 5.94 -17.90
N ARG A 62 2.39 6.15 -19.10
CA ARG A 62 1.04 6.76 -19.25
C ARG A 62 -0.05 5.90 -18.65
N ASP A 63 0.01 4.60 -18.88
CA ASP A 63 -0.94 3.66 -18.30
C ASP A 63 -0.71 3.53 -16.79
N ALA A 64 0.54 3.47 -16.33
CA ALA A 64 0.89 3.47 -14.92
C ALA A 64 0.30 4.69 -14.19
N ILE A 65 0.50 5.90 -14.71
CA ILE A 65 -0.05 7.15 -14.17
C ILE A 65 -1.58 7.07 -14.05
N ARG A 66 -2.26 6.60 -15.12
CA ARG A 66 -3.72 6.47 -15.10
C ARG A 66 -4.18 5.54 -13.98
N HIS A 67 -3.55 4.39 -13.83
CA HIS A 67 -3.89 3.39 -12.84
C HIS A 67 -3.58 3.87 -11.41
N PHE A 68 -2.41 4.47 -11.17
CA PHE A 68 -2.08 5.02 -9.85
C PHE A 68 -2.98 6.20 -9.46
N ARG A 69 -3.36 7.07 -10.40
CA ARG A 69 -4.35 8.13 -10.15
C ARG A 69 -5.72 7.54 -9.77
N THR A 70 -6.09 6.39 -10.31
CA THR A 70 -7.31 5.67 -9.92
C THR A 70 -7.20 5.15 -8.48
N ALA A 71 -6.11 4.49 -8.11
CA ALA A 71 -5.86 4.03 -6.74
C ALA A 71 -5.84 5.20 -5.74
N ARG A 72 -5.15 6.31 -6.08
CA ARG A 72 -5.04 7.52 -5.23
C ARG A 72 -6.40 8.17 -4.93
N ARG A 73 -7.39 8.10 -5.83
CA ARG A 73 -8.73 8.63 -5.54
C ARG A 73 -9.41 7.98 -4.35
N ALA A 74 -9.15 6.70 -4.10
CA ALA A 74 -9.71 5.98 -2.95
C ALA A 74 -8.93 6.27 -1.65
N VAL A 75 -7.61 6.36 -1.73
CA VAL A 75 -6.71 6.57 -0.59
C VAL A 75 -5.67 7.67 -0.89
N PRO A 76 -6.08 8.95 -0.85
CA PRO A 76 -5.26 10.06 -1.34
C PRO A 76 -3.94 10.26 -0.58
N ARG A 77 -3.87 9.86 0.68
CA ARG A 77 -2.71 10.04 1.56
C ARG A 77 -1.82 8.81 1.67
N ASP A 78 -2.08 7.78 0.89
CA ASP A 78 -1.25 6.59 0.88
C ASP A 78 0.12 6.90 0.27
N GLY A 79 1.18 6.76 1.09
CA GLY A 79 2.55 7.08 0.69
C GLY A 79 3.09 6.15 -0.39
N VAL A 80 2.66 4.89 -0.41
CA VAL A 80 3.11 3.91 -1.41
C VAL A 80 2.51 4.23 -2.78
N ILE A 81 1.23 4.59 -2.83
CA ILE A 81 0.57 4.98 -4.09
C ILE A 81 1.16 6.28 -4.64
N ASN A 82 1.32 7.30 -3.78
CA ASN A 82 1.89 8.58 -4.20
C ASN A 82 3.35 8.40 -4.64
N TYR A 83 4.14 7.58 -3.96
CA TYR A 83 5.49 7.21 -4.39
C TYR A 83 5.49 6.55 -5.77
N ALA A 84 4.65 5.53 -5.99
CA ALA A 84 4.55 4.83 -7.27
C ALA A 84 4.08 5.76 -8.41
N LEU A 85 3.14 6.67 -8.11
CA LEU A 85 2.72 7.70 -9.05
C LEU A 85 3.88 8.65 -9.40
N GLY A 86 4.65 9.10 -8.40
CA GLY A 86 5.84 9.94 -8.61
C GLY A 86 6.86 9.27 -9.52
N LEU A 87 7.10 7.95 -9.35
CA LEU A 87 7.97 7.18 -10.22
C LEU A 87 7.47 7.15 -11.67
N ALA A 88 6.16 6.91 -11.86
CA ALA A 88 5.57 6.86 -13.19
C ALA A 88 5.61 8.23 -13.89
N LEU A 89 5.33 9.31 -13.15
CA LEU A 89 5.41 10.69 -13.65
C LEU A 89 6.83 11.06 -14.04
N ASN A 90 7.81 10.77 -13.17
CA ASN A 90 9.22 11.03 -13.47
C ASN A 90 9.69 10.25 -14.70
N GLY A 91 9.29 8.97 -14.83
CA GLY A 91 9.57 8.15 -16.00
C GLY A 91 8.91 8.66 -17.28
N ASN A 92 7.76 9.34 -17.18
CA ASN A 92 7.10 9.98 -18.31
C ASN A 92 7.70 11.35 -18.69
N GLY A 93 8.58 11.90 -17.83
CA GLY A 93 9.17 13.23 -17.99
C GLY A 93 8.36 14.36 -17.36
N ASP A 94 7.27 14.06 -16.66
CA ASP A 94 6.40 15.01 -15.97
C ASP A 94 7.01 15.35 -14.59
N THR A 95 8.19 15.98 -14.58
CA THR A 95 9.02 16.16 -13.37
C THR A 95 8.37 17.06 -12.30
N ASP A 96 7.54 18.03 -12.67
CA ASP A 96 6.83 18.86 -11.71
C ASP A 96 5.73 18.09 -10.98
N ASP A 97 4.91 17.33 -11.73
CA ASP A 97 3.89 16.45 -11.15
C ASP A 97 4.54 15.34 -10.29
N ALA A 98 5.72 14.82 -10.73
CA ALA A 98 6.48 13.83 -9.99
C ALA A 98 6.95 14.37 -8.63
N ARG A 99 7.45 15.62 -8.62
CA ARG A 99 7.85 16.30 -7.38
C ARG A 99 6.67 16.37 -6.40
N GLU A 100 5.51 16.84 -6.86
CA GLU A 100 4.32 16.92 -6.00
C GLU A 100 3.89 15.55 -5.45
N ALA A 101 3.89 14.52 -6.30
CA ALA A 101 3.56 13.17 -5.86
C ALA A 101 4.57 12.62 -4.82
N PHE A 102 5.86 12.91 -4.96
CA PHE A 102 6.85 12.52 -3.97
C PHE A 102 6.79 13.37 -2.68
N GLU A 103 6.43 14.64 -2.76
CA GLU A 103 6.16 15.49 -1.59
C GLU A 103 4.98 14.92 -0.79
N ASP A 104 3.83 14.63 -1.44
CA ASP A 104 2.68 13.95 -0.82
C ASP A 104 3.08 12.60 -0.19
N ALA A 105 3.90 11.82 -0.89
CA ALA A 105 4.39 10.55 -0.37
C ALA A 105 5.29 10.73 0.87
N ALA A 106 6.13 11.76 0.91
CA ALA A 106 7.07 12.01 2.00
C ALA A 106 6.38 12.48 3.30
N GLU A 107 5.17 13.02 3.20
CA GLU A 107 4.33 13.42 4.33
C GLU A 107 3.50 12.27 4.89
N ALA A 108 3.33 11.19 4.13
CA ALA A 108 2.53 10.04 4.55
C ALA A 108 3.23 9.22 5.64
N THR A 109 2.43 8.64 6.54
CA THR A 109 2.93 7.76 7.62
C THR A 109 3.57 6.48 7.12
N ASN A 110 3.10 5.98 5.96
CA ASN A 110 3.59 4.78 5.27
C ASN A 110 4.57 5.09 4.12
N ALA A 111 5.26 6.23 4.18
CA ALA A 111 6.23 6.63 3.16
C ALA A 111 7.33 5.57 2.97
N PRO A 112 7.55 5.06 1.74
CA PRO A 112 8.71 4.22 1.46
C PRO A 112 10.03 4.91 1.82
N ALA A 113 11.02 4.17 2.32
CA ALA A 113 12.32 4.73 2.69
C ALA A 113 13.00 5.50 1.54
N ALA A 114 12.79 5.05 0.31
CA ALA A 114 13.35 5.67 -0.89
C ALA A 114 12.69 6.99 -1.30
N THR A 115 11.54 7.36 -0.73
CA THR A 115 10.74 8.52 -1.17
C THR A 115 11.55 9.81 -1.16
N ARG A 116 12.23 10.12 -0.06
CA ARG A 116 13.03 11.34 0.05
C ARG A 116 14.25 11.35 -0.88
N ALA A 117 14.82 10.17 -1.17
CA ALA A 117 15.91 10.08 -2.14
C ALA A 117 15.39 10.40 -3.56
N GLN A 118 14.24 9.87 -3.95
CA GLN A 118 13.63 10.16 -5.25
C GLN A 118 13.23 11.64 -5.36
N LEU A 119 12.64 12.21 -4.31
CA LEU A 119 12.34 13.64 -4.26
C LEU A 119 13.61 14.49 -4.44
N GLY A 120 14.69 14.13 -3.74
CA GLY A 120 15.99 14.80 -3.89
C GLY A 120 16.57 14.70 -5.31
N LEU A 121 16.42 13.53 -5.97
CA LEU A 121 16.83 13.35 -7.36
C LEU A 121 16.01 14.23 -8.32
N VAL A 122 14.71 14.36 -8.11
CA VAL A 122 13.85 15.24 -8.91
C VAL A 122 14.24 16.70 -8.69
N TYR A 123 14.54 17.11 -7.45
CA TYR A 123 15.06 18.46 -7.21
C TYR A 123 16.39 18.72 -7.95
N LEU A 124 17.30 17.76 -8.01
CA LEU A 124 18.54 17.90 -8.80
C LEU A 124 18.25 18.05 -10.30
N GLN A 125 17.30 17.32 -10.86
CA GLN A 125 16.86 17.47 -12.26
C GLN A 125 16.31 18.88 -12.53
N GLN A 126 15.66 19.50 -11.53
CA GLN A 126 15.11 20.86 -11.59
C GLN A 126 16.14 21.96 -11.23
N ASN A 127 17.41 21.62 -11.06
CA ASN A 127 18.49 22.51 -10.58
C ASN A 127 18.22 23.10 -9.16
N ARG A 128 17.41 22.46 -8.36
CA ARG A 128 17.06 22.83 -6.98
C ARG A 128 17.95 22.09 -5.97
N ARG A 129 19.25 22.32 -6.05
CA ARG A 129 20.25 21.58 -5.27
C ARG A 129 20.08 21.77 -3.76
N GLU A 130 19.68 22.95 -3.30
CA GLU A 130 19.46 23.23 -1.87
C GLU A 130 18.33 22.34 -1.30
N ASP A 131 17.24 22.20 -2.06
CA ASP A 131 16.13 21.32 -1.68
C ASP A 131 16.55 19.85 -1.64
N ALA A 132 17.40 19.41 -2.57
CA ALA A 132 17.96 18.06 -2.56
C ALA A 132 18.84 17.81 -1.31
N VAL A 133 19.67 18.80 -0.91
CA VAL A 133 20.47 18.75 0.32
C VAL A 133 19.56 18.66 1.55
N ALA A 134 18.44 19.38 1.55
CA ALA A 134 17.46 19.28 2.64
C ALA A 134 16.87 17.87 2.76
N GLN A 135 16.58 17.20 1.64
CA GLN A 135 16.12 15.79 1.67
C GLN A 135 17.21 14.83 2.17
N GLN A 136 18.48 15.04 1.80
CA GLN A 136 19.59 14.26 2.32
C GLN A 136 19.71 14.42 3.85
N ALA A 137 19.63 15.65 4.36
CA ALA A 137 19.66 15.91 5.79
C ALA A 137 18.50 15.26 6.54
N ALA A 138 17.29 15.28 5.96
CA ALA A 138 16.13 14.57 6.51
C ALA A 138 16.36 13.06 6.56
N LEU A 139 16.90 12.44 5.50
CA LEU A 139 17.26 11.01 5.50
C LEU A 139 18.31 10.69 6.57
N ALA A 140 19.35 11.52 6.71
CA ALA A 140 20.36 11.35 7.76
C ALA A 140 19.71 11.38 9.16
N GLY A 141 18.78 12.30 9.40
CA GLY A 141 18.00 12.35 10.64
C GLY A 141 17.17 11.09 10.88
N MET A 142 16.52 10.57 9.84
CA MET A 142 15.75 9.31 9.93
C MET A 142 16.63 8.11 10.23
N VAL A 143 17.83 8.02 9.63
CA VAL A 143 18.82 6.96 9.92
C VAL A 143 19.28 7.06 11.38
N ALA A 144 19.58 8.26 11.85
CA ALA A 144 20.03 8.50 13.22
C ALA A 144 18.94 8.18 14.26
N ALA A 145 17.67 8.49 13.95
CA ALA A 145 16.52 8.19 14.80
C ALA A 145 16.11 6.71 14.78
N CYS A 146 16.61 5.94 13.80
CA CYS A 146 16.29 4.52 13.65
C CYS A 146 17.06 3.68 14.68
N ASP A 147 16.51 3.54 15.87
CA ASP A 147 17.04 2.74 16.99
C ASP A 147 16.75 1.23 16.81
N ALA A 148 16.91 0.46 17.88
CA ALA A 148 16.64 -0.98 17.87
C ALA A 148 15.17 -1.32 17.56
N ALA A 149 14.23 -0.43 17.86
CA ALA A 149 12.80 -0.64 17.58
C ALA A 149 12.45 -0.45 16.10
N CYS A 150 13.26 0.34 15.37
CA CYS A 150 13.09 0.55 13.93
C CYS A 150 13.39 -0.71 13.08
N GLY A 151 14.25 -1.61 13.58
CA GLY A 151 14.65 -2.84 12.92
C GLY A 151 15.77 -2.66 11.87
N ASP A 152 16.61 -3.70 11.73
CA ASP A 152 17.79 -3.64 10.85
C ASP A 152 17.43 -3.46 9.36
N ALA A 153 16.33 -4.08 8.91
CA ALA A 153 15.88 -3.98 7.53
C ALA A 153 15.48 -2.53 7.16
N ARG A 154 14.72 -1.86 8.03
CA ARG A 154 14.33 -0.47 7.83
C ARG A 154 15.53 0.47 7.85
N ARG A 155 16.43 0.27 8.81
CA ARG A 155 17.70 1.02 8.89
C ARG A 155 18.52 0.87 7.60
N ALA A 156 18.66 -0.35 7.08
CA ALA A 156 19.38 -0.61 5.83
C ALA A 156 18.73 0.10 4.62
N GLN A 157 17.39 0.11 4.55
CA GLN A 157 16.66 0.83 3.49
C GLN A 157 16.87 2.35 3.57
N LEU A 158 16.80 2.93 4.77
CA LEU A 158 17.04 4.36 4.98
C LEU A 158 18.49 4.73 4.64
N GLN A 159 19.46 3.90 5.07
CA GLN A 159 20.87 4.11 4.75
C GLN A 159 21.11 4.03 3.24
N ALA A 160 20.53 3.05 2.55
CA ALA A 160 20.65 2.91 1.10
C ALA A 160 20.07 4.13 0.36
N ALA A 161 18.92 4.65 0.81
CA ALA A 161 18.30 5.84 0.26
C ALA A 161 19.18 7.10 0.50
N HIS A 162 19.72 7.26 1.71
CA HIS A 162 20.66 8.33 2.04
C HIS A 162 21.91 8.28 1.15
N ASP A 163 22.53 7.10 1.02
CA ASP A 163 23.74 6.93 0.22
C ASP A 163 23.50 7.13 -1.27
N GLN A 164 22.31 6.78 -1.77
CA GLN A 164 21.91 7.06 -3.16
C GLN A 164 21.89 8.56 -3.42
N LEU A 165 21.23 9.34 -2.57
CA LEU A 165 21.13 10.79 -2.74
C LEU A 165 22.47 11.49 -2.52
N THR A 166 23.27 11.02 -1.57
CA THR A 166 24.64 11.52 -1.32
C THR A 166 25.49 11.37 -2.58
N ARG A 167 25.54 10.19 -3.19
CA ARG A 167 26.27 9.97 -4.44
C ARG A 167 25.80 10.88 -5.58
N ALA A 168 24.47 11.12 -5.67
CA ALA A 168 23.93 12.02 -6.70
C ALA A 168 24.33 13.49 -6.46
N LEU A 169 24.43 13.88 -5.20
CA LEU A 169 24.89 15.24 -4.82
C LEU A 169 26.39 15.43 -5.03
N GLU A 170 27.19 14.40 -4.86
CA GLU A 170 28.66 14.44 -5.08
C GLU A 170 29.04 14.35 -6.55
N ALA A 171 28.18 13.76 -7.38
CA ALA A 171 28.44 13.67 -8.81
C ALA A 171 28.53 15.08 -9.45
N PRO A 172 29.52 15.35 -10.33
CA PRO A 172 29.49 16.53 -11.16
C PRO A 172 28.20 16.51 -11.99
N ALA A 173 27.58 17.70 -12.19
CA ALA A 173 26.30 17.81 -12.88
C ALA A 173 26.30 17.03 -14.20
N ALA A 174 25.81 15.80 -14.13
CA ALA A 174 25.68 14.94 -15.31
C ALA A 174 24.36 15.24 -16.01
N PRO A 175 24.25 15.07 -17.33
CA PRO A 175 22.96 15.11 -17.99
C PRO A 175 22.02 14.13 -17.31
N ALA A 176 20.74 14.52 -17.20
CA ALA A 176 19.70 13.79 -16.47
C ALA A 176 19.82 12.27 -16.73
N ALA A 177 20.05 11.51 -15.66
CA ALA A 177 20.09 10.06 -15.77
C ALA A 177 18.74 9.56 -16.27
N ASP A 178 18.76 8.68 -17.27
CA ASP A 178 17.56 8.04 -17.80
C ASP A 178 16.84 7.31 -16.62
N PRO A 179 15.63 7.72 -16.25
CA PRO A 179 14.89 7.06 -15.16
C PRO A 179 14.66 5.57 -15.41
N ALA A 180 14.81 5.10 -16.65
CA ALA A 180 14.72 3.70 -17.02
C ALA A 180 15.84 2.81 -16.44
N THR A 181 16.95 3.40 -15.95
CA THR A 181 18.11 2.64 -15.44
C THR A 181 18.08 2.41 -13.92
N THR A 182 17.22 3.09 -13.19
CA THR A 182 16.97 2.77 -11.78
C THR A 182 16.03 1.57 -11.71
N GLY A 183 16.60 0.38 -11.51
CA GLY A 183 15.82 -0.87 -11.42
C GLY A 183 14.75 -0.79 -10.34
N TRP A 184 13.53 -0.53 -10.76
CA TRP A 184 12.35 -0.53 -9.90
C TRP A 184 12.05 -1.98 -9.50
N ASN A 185 12.35 -2.35 -8.27
CA ASN A 185 12.05 -3.69 -7.76
C ASN A 185 10.79 -3.61 -6.88
N PHE A 186 9.61 -3.66 -7.50
CA PHE A 186 8.37 -3.90 -6.76
C PHE A 186 8.30 -5.38 -6.41
N PRO A 187 8.06 -5.72 -5.12
CA PRO A 187 7.86 -7.10 -4.74
C PRO A 187 6.64 -7.69 -5.46
N SER A 188 6.68 -8.97 -5.74
CA SER A 188 5.55 -9.68 -6.34
C SER A 188 4.39 -9.83 -5.35
N VAL A 189 3.17 -10.06 -5.85
CA VAL A 189 1.98 -10.34 -5.02
C VAL A 189 2.20 -11.55 -4.11
N GLU A 190 2.93 -12.57 -4.58
CA GLU A 190 3.26 -13.75 -3.79
C GLU A 190 4.20 -13.42 -2.62
N GLU A 191 5.23 -12.59 -2.86
CA GLU A 191 6.08 -12.07 -1.79
C GLU A 191 5.28 -11.23 -0.80
N GLY A 192 4.28 -10.46 -1.27
CA GLY A 192 3.35 -9.72 -0.42
C GLY A 192 2.52 -10.61 0.49
N ARG A 193 1.99 -11.72 -0.05
CA ARG A 193 1.25 -12.70 0.75
C ARG A 193 2.12 -13.39 1.79
N ALA A 194 3.35 -13.75 1.42
CA ALA A 194 4.32 -14.34 2.35
C ALA A 194 4.67 -13.34 3.46
N ALA A 195 4.88 -12.07 3.14
CA ALA A 195 5.16 -11.01 4.10
C ALA A 195 3.97 -10.77 5.05
N TYR A 196 2.73 -10.82 4.55
CA TYR A 196 1.54 -10.73 5.38
C TYR A 196 1.43 -11.90 6.37
N ALA A 197 1.65 -13.13 5.91
CA ALA A 197 1.66 -14.31 6.78
C ALA A 197 2.78 -14.23 7.84
N GLU A 198 3.97 -13.74 7.47
CA GLU A 198 5.05 -13.44 8.42
C GLU A 198 4.60 -12.43 9.47
N ALA A 199 3.96 -11.33 9.05
CA ALA A 199 3.49 -10.30 9.95
C ALA A 199 2.51 -10.84 11.00
N VAL A 200 1.53 -11.64 10.59
CA VAL A 200 0.57 -12.29 11.50
C VAL A 200 1.30 -13.19 12.50
N GLY A 201 2.30 -13.95 12.05
CA GLY A 201 3.13 -14.76 12.93
C GLY A 201 3.92 -13.92 13.95
N ARG A 202 4.42 -12.74 13.57
CA ARG A 202 5.11 -11.80 14.47
C ARG A 202 4.16 -11.14 15.46
N ILE A 203 2.94 -10.80 15.04
CA ILE A 203 1.88 -10.26 15.91
C ILE A 203 1.56 -11.26 17.03
N ASN A 204 1.38 -12.53 16.68
CA ASN A 204 1.10 -13.60 17.65
C ASN A 204 2.26 -13.84 18.65
N GLN A 205 3.47 -13.39 18.32
CA GLN A 205 4.64 -13.41 19.18
C GLN A 205 4.86 -12.07 19.92
N GLU A 206 3.95 -11.11 19.80
CA GLU A 206 4.03 -9.74 20.33
C GLU A 206 5.24 -8.95 19.81
N ARG A 207 5.81 -9.37 18.68
CA ARG A 207 6.96 -8.72 18.03
C ARG A 207 6.46 -7.64 17.08
N PHE A 208 5.87 -6.60 17.63
CA PHE A 208 5.13 -5.60 16.85
C PHE A 208 6.01 -4.80 15.89
N ALA A 209 7.23 -4.43 16.26
CA ALA A 209 8.15 -3.73 15.36
C ALA A 209 8.51 -4.58 14.13
N ASP A 210 8.81 -5.86 14.32
CA ASP A 210 9.11 -6.78 13.21
C ASP A 210 7.86 -7.05 12.35
N ALA A 211 6.69 -7.12 12.99
CA ALA A 211 5.41 -7.27 12.28
C ALA A 211 5.14 -6.07 11.37
N PHE A 212 5.43 -4.85 11.84
CA PHE A 212 5.25 -3.64 11.05
C PHE A 212 6.08 -3.66 9.77
N ILE A 213 7.37 -4.04 9.88
CA ILE A 213 8.27 -4.17 8.71
C ILE A 213 7.73 -5.19 7.69
N ALA A 214 7.20 -6.30 8.18
CA ALA A 214 6.60 -7.30 7.30
C ALA A 214 5.32 -6.78 6.64
N LEU A 215 4.49 -6.01 7.35
CA LEU A 215 3.30 -5.35 6.81
C LEU A 215 3.65 -4.29 5.77
N GLU A 216 4.71 -3.49 5.98
CA GLU A 216 5.21 -2.54 4.96
C GLU A 216 5.58 -3.28 3.66
N ARG A 217 6.25 -4.42 3.75
CA ARG A 217 6.60 -5.26 2.59
C ARG A 217 5.34 -5.82 1.92
N ALA A 218 4.38 -6.29 2.70
CA ALA A 218 3.10 -6.77 2.18
C ALA A 218 2.37 -5.65 1.45
N HIS A 219 2.25 -4.47 2.06
CA HIS A 219 1.58 -3.31 1.48
C HIS A 219 2.25 -2.84 0.17
N ALA A 220 3.58 -2.75 0.16
CA ALA A 220 4.33 -2.39 -1.05
C ALA A 220 4.11 -3.39 -2.21
N ALA A 221 3.88 -4.67 -1.90
CA ALA A 221 3.66 -5.70 -2.90
C ALA A 221 2.21 -5.77 -3.38
N VAL A 222 1.23 -5.74 -2.46
CA VAL A 222 -0.18 -5.94 -2.82
C VAL A 222 -0.93 -4.62 -3.08
N GLY A 223 -0.36 -3.49 -2.64
CA GLY A 223 -1.01 -2.19 -2.70
C GLY A 223 -2.04 -2.01 -1.59
N PRO A 224 -2.93 -1.01 -1.75
CA PRO A 224 -3.93 -0.67 -0.75
C PRO A 224 -4.91 -1.84 -0.54
N ASN A 225 -4.82 -2.44 0.65
CA ASN A 225 -5.62 -3.60 1.06
C ASN A 225 -6.12 -3.38 2.49
N ALA A 226 -7.42 -3.54 2.72
CA ALA A 226 -8.04 -3.23 4.01
C ALA A 226 -7.49 -4.09 5.16
N ASP A 227 -7.25 -5.39 4.92
CA ASP A 227 -6.69 -6.28 5.95
C ASP A 227 -5.26 -5.88 6.33
N VAL A 228 -4.41 -5.56 5.34
CA VAL A 228 -3.02 -5.13 5.59
C VAL A 228 -3.01 -3.83 6.39
N LEU A 229 -3.79 -2.84 5.97
CA LEU A 229 -3.91 -1.55 6.66
C LEU A 229 -4.51 -1.70 8.07
N ASN A 230 -5.50 -2.59 8.25
CA ASN A 230 -6.03 -2.92 9.55
C ASN A 230 -4.93 -3.44 10.51
N TYR A 231 -4.10 -4.36 10.05
CA TYR A 231 -2.99 -4.85 10.88
C TYR A 231 -1.87 -3.83 11.07
N MET A 232 -1.61 -2.93 10.09
CA MET A 232 -0.69 -1.80 10.29
C MET A 232 -1.22 -0.86 11.38
N GLY A 233 -2.53 -0.59 11.39
CA GLY A 233 -3.19 0.15 12.46
C GLY A 233 -3.08 -0.53 13.82
N PHE A 234 -3.36 -1.83 13.88
CA PHE A 234 -3.24 -2.63 15.10
C PHE A 234 -1.82 -2.58 15.69
N VAL A 235 -0.82 -2.82 14.85
CA VAL A 235 0.59 -2.82 15.27
C VAL A 235 1.03 -1.42 15.70
N SER A 236 0.65 -0.36 14.96
CA SER A 236 0.95 1.03 15.33
C SER A 236 0.36 1.39 16.69
N ARG A 237 -0.89 0.97 16.96
CA ARG A 237 -1.55 1.15 18.25
C ARG A 237 -0.80 0.43 19.38
N LYS A 238 -0.36 -0.82 19.16
CA LYS A 238 0.44 -1.59 20.13
C LYS A 238 1.80 -0.95 20.41
N LEU A 239 2.38 -0.24 19.44
CA LEU A 239 3.61 0.53 19.60
C LEU A 239 3.40 1.93 20.18
N GLY A 240 2.16 2.33 20.49
CA GLY A 240 1.82 3.64 21.03
C GLY A 240 1.73 4.77 19.99
N ASN A 241 1.83 4.45 18.70
CA ASN A 241 1.76 5.40 17.60
C ASN A 241 0.29 5.64 17.18
N PHE A 242 -0.48 6.33 18.01
CA PHE A 242 -1.93 6.46 17.87
C PHE A 242 -2.36 7.24 16.62
N ASP A 243 -1.62 8.29 16.24
CA ASP A 243 -1.91 9.06 15.02
C ASP A 243 -1.75 8.19 13.77
N ALA A 244 -0.67 7.40 13.70
CA ALA A 244 -0.47 6.47 12.61
C ALA A 244 -1.55 5.38 12.59
N ALA A 245 -1.93 4.84 13.75
CA ALA A 245 -2.98 3.84 13.86
C ALA A 245 -4.32 4.39 13.35
N LEU A 246 -4.66 5.64 13.71
CA LEU A 246 -5.88 6.32 13.25
C LEU A 246 -5.90 6.47 11.72
N SER A 247 -4.75 6.84 11.11
CA SER A 247 -4.62 6.95 9.66
C SER A 247 -4.88 5.60 8.98
N TYR A 248 -4.20 4.54 9.42
CA TYR A 248 -4.33 3.21 8.83
C TYR A 248 -5.75 2.64 8.94
N TYR A 249 -6.42 2.77 10.09
CA TYR A 249 -7.81 2.32 10.22
C TYR A 249 -8.76 3.14 9.34
N SER A 250 -8.52 4.44 9.22
CA SER A 250 -9.31 5.31 8.34
C SER A 250 -9.16 4.93 6.88
N GLU A 251 -7.95 4.61 6.45
CA GLU A 251 -7.65 4.14 5.09
C GLU A 251 -8.24 2.74 4.84
N ALA A 252 -8.14 1.82 5.80
CA ALA A 252 -8.77 0.51 5.71
C ALA A 252 -10.29 0.63 5.50
N LEU A 253 -10.95 1.49 6.28
CA LEU A 253 -12.39 1.75 6.19
C LEU A 253 -12.80 2.58 4.96
N ALA A 254 -11.88 3.30 4.34
CA ALA A 254 -12.12 3.96 3.05
C ALA A 254 -12.15 2.93 1.91
N ILE A 255 -11.33 1.87 2.00
CA ILE A 255 -11.29 0.76 1.03
C ILE A 255 -12.48 -0.17 1.24
N ASP A 256 -12.65 -0.68 2.45
CA ASP A 256 -13.76 -1.54 2.86
C ASP A 256 -14.55 -0.92 4.03
N PRO A 257 -15.62 -0.19 3.73
CA PRO A 257 -16.47 0.39 4.78
C PRO A 257 -17.15 -0.63 5.69
N ALA A 258 -17.20 -1.91 5.33
CA ALA A 258 -17.81 -2.97 6.13
C ALA A 258 -16.77 -3.82 6.90
N HIS A 259 -15.49 -3.41 6.90
CA HIS A 259 -14.42 -4.14 7.57
C HIS A 259 -14.59 -4.17 9.09
N LEU A 260 -15.07 -5.29 9.62
CA LEU A 260 -15.42 -5.44 11.03
C LEU A 260 -14.24 -5.22 11.97
N GLY A 261 -13.07 -5.84 11.68
CA GLY A 261 -11.87 -5.70 12.51
C GLY A 261 -11.32 -4.27 12.55
N ALA A 262 -11.35 -3.54 11.43
CA ALA A 262 -10.91 -2.14 11.43
C ALA A 262 -11.87 -1.23 12.21
N THR A 263 -13.18 -1.52 12.17
CA THR A 263 -14.19 -0.79 12.95
C THR A 263 -14.02 -1.06 14.45
N GLU A 264 -13.80 -2.32 14.85
CA GLU A 264 -13.52 -2.71 16.23
C GLU A 264 -12.27 -2.04 16.76
N TYR A 265 -11.12 -2.22 16.06
CA TYR A 265 -9.83 -1.72 16.53
C TYR A 265 -9.74 -0.19 16.54
N LEU A 266 -10.46 0.49 15.63
CA LEU A 266 -10.64 1.94 15.70
C LEU A 266 -11.40 2.35 16.96
N GLY A 267 -12.42 1.60 17.34
CA GLY A 267 -13.15 1.80 18.60
C GLY A 267 -12.23 1.63 19.83
N GLU A 268 -11.42 0.57 19.86
CA GLU A 268 -10.44 0.36 20.92
C GLU A 268 -9.38 1.49 20.98
N LEU A 269 -8.94 1.99 19.81
CA LEU A 269 -8.02 3.13 19.74
C LEU A 269 -8.66 4.38 20.38
N TYR A 270 -9.92 4.68 20.06
CA TYR A 270 -10.63 5.81 20.68
C TYR A 270 -10.75 5.68 22.21
N ILE A 271 -10.95 4.46 22.73
CA ILE A 271 -10.93 4.23 24.17
C ILE A 271 -9.56 4.57 24.77
N GLN A 272 -8.47 4.12 24.15
CA GLN A 272 -7.10 4.42 24.59
C GLN A 272 -6.78 5.92 24.54
N MET A 273 -7.39 6.66 23.60
CA MET A 273 -7.29 8.12 23.50
C MET A 273 -8.21 8.88 24.46
N GLY A 274 -9.08 8.18 25.22
CA GLY A 274 -10.09 8.80 26.11
C GLY A 274 -11.33 9.32 25.38
N GLU A 275 -11.53 8.95 24.11
CA GLU A 275 -12.62 9.44 23.25
C GLU A 275 -13.78 8.43 23.21
N ILE A 276 -14.38 8.15 24.38
CA ILE A 276 -15.40 7.09 24.57
C ILE A 276 -16.61 7.27 23.64
N ASP A 277 -17.06 8.49 23.38
CA ASP A 277 -18.22 8.73 22.50
C ASP A 277 -17.92 8.33 21.03
N ARG A 278 -16.67 8.50 20.58
CA ARG A 278 -16.26 8.02 19.26
C ARG A 278 -16.18 6.49 19.21
N ALA A 279 -15.76 5.84 20.31
CA ALA A 279 -15.81 4.40 20.43
C ALA A 279 -17.24 3.85 20.38
N ARG A 280 -18.19 4.51 21.07
CA ARG A 280 -19.63 4.17 20.98
C ARG A 280 -20.16 4.33 19.55
N THR A 281 -19.68 5.31 18.80
CA THR A 281 -20.03 5.46 17.38
C THR A 281 -19.58 4.26 16.55
N GLN A 282 -18.39 3.71 16.83
CA GLN A 282 -17.91 2.49 16.15
C GLN A 282 -18.73 1.26 16.58
N LEU A 283 -19.13 1.19 17.85
CA LEU A 283 -20.00 0.12 18.33
C LEU A 283 -21.36 0.14 17.62
N ALA A 284 -22.00 1.31 17.50
CA ALA A 284 -23.24 1.46 16.74
C ALA A 284 -23.09 1.03 15.27
N ARG A 285 -21.94 1.34 14.66
CA ARG A 285 -21.63 0.88 13.31
C ARG A 285 -21.51 -0.65 13.21
N LEU A 286 -20.93 -1.29 14.23
CA LEU A 286 -20.88 -2.77 14.30
C LEU A 286 -22.27 -3.37 14.52
N ASP A 287 -23.16 -2.71 15.29
CA ASP A 287 -24.56 -3.12 15.42
C ASP A 287 -25.27 -3.16 14.04
N ASP A 288 -25.02 -2.15 13.19
CA ASP A 288 -25.59 -2.10 11.84
C ASP A 288 -24.99 -3.16 10.89
N LEU A 289 -23.69 -3.45 11.01
CA LEU A 289 -22.98 -4.42 10.19
C LEU A 289 -23.25 -5.87 10.60
N CYS A 290 -23.53 -6.12 11.87
CA CYS A 290 -23.67 -7.44 12.49
C CYS A 290 -25.07 -7.65 13.03
N ALA A 291 -26.09 -7.67 12.18
CA ALA A 291 -27.51 -7.76 12.58
C ALA A 291 -27.87 -8.91 13.56
N TYR A 292 -27.05 -9.96 13.60
CA TYR A 292 -27.23 -11.12 14.49
C TYR A 292 -26.14 -11.25 15.56
N GLY A 293 -25.32 -10.21 15.75
CA GLY A 293 -24.14 -10.19 16.61
C GLY A 293 -22.88 -10.71 15.90
N CYS A 294 -21.72 -10.26 16.36
CA CYS A 294 -20.40 -10.73 15.93
C CYS A 294 -19.38 -10.50 17.04
N GLU A 295 -18.28 -11.25 16.99
CA GLU A 295 -17.21 -11.19 17.99
C GLU A 295 -16.67 -9.76 18.16
N GLN A 296 -16.46 -9.04 17.07
CA GLN A 296 -15.96 -7.67 17.06
C GLN A 296 -16.84 -6.69 17.82
N ARG A 297 -18.15 -6.83 17.63
CA ARG A 297 -19.16 -6.02 18.33
C ARG A 297 -19.14 -6.31 19.84
N GLU A 298 -19.08 -7.58 20.22
CA GLU A 298 -19.07 -7.98 21.62
C GLU A 298 -17.77 -7.57 22.32
N GLU A 299 -16.63 -7.67 21.63
CA GLU A 299 -15.33 -7.28 22.16
C GLU A 299 -15.29 -5.78 22.41
N LEU A 300 -15.68 -4.96 21.44
CA LEU A 300 -15.71 -3.50 21.62
C LEU A 300 -16.68 -3.07 22.73
N ALA A 301 -17.83 -3.72 22.84
CA ALA A 301 -18.77 -3.45 23.95
C ALA A 301 -18.14 -3.74 25.31
N ARG A 302 -17.36 -4.84 25.44
CA ARG A 302 -16.61 -5.15 26.66
C ARG A 302 -15.53 -4.11 26.97
N TRP A 303 -14.84 -3.60 25.95
CA TRP A 303 -13.84 -2.55 26.11
C TRP A 303 -14.45 -1.25 26.63
N ILE A 304 -15.58 -0.79 26.04
CA ILE A 304 -16.30 0.41 26.48
C ILE A 304 -16.74 0.25 27.93
N SER A 305 -17.39 -0.88 28.27
CA SER A 305 -17.87 -1.15 29.63
C SER A 305 -16.79 -1.18 30.72
N ARG A 306 -15.53 -1.44 30.36
CA ARG A 306 -14.40 -1.39 31.29
C ARG A 306 -13.80 0.00 31.44
N ALA A 307 -14.06 0.87 30.48
CA ALA A 307 -13.53 2.24 30.45
C ALA A 307 -14.45 3.26 31.12
N GLU A 308 -15.68 2.88 31.39
CA GLU A 308 -16.72 3.64 32.16
C GLU A 308 -16.66 3.33 33.66
#